data_39a4dc391d6689bf2283a098acaa13d4
#
_entry.id   39a4dc391d6689bf2283a098acaa13d4
#
_cell.length_a   1.000
_cell.length_b   1.000
_cell.length_c   1.000
_cell.angle_alpha   90.00
_cell.angle_beta   90.00
_cell.angle_gamma   90.00
#
_symmetry.space_group_name_H-M   'P 1'
#
loop_
_entity.id
_entity.type
_entity.pdbx_description
1 polymer ?
#
loop_
_entity_poly.entity_id
_entity_poly.type
_entity_poly.pdbx_seq_one_letter_code
_entity_poly.pdbx_strand_id
1 'polypeptide(L)'
;GASQTSAAVGGAGNTASAVTSQTGSPMSLAQLQDRVDQLIRGFRVRGHMAARIDPLGLPRPEQRELIPESYGLLPSDMDKLFSTRTIDGENVRPLGEIVQQMRNTYCRYIGAQFMHIDDYDVRDWLQKRMEGTENRLELSRETQVRILTRLTDAVIFEEFVRRKFV
;
A
#
# COMPACT_ATOMS: atom_id res chain seq x y z
N GLY A 1 -83.24 0.99 13.09
CA GLY A 1 -82.80 1.89 14.14
C GLY A 1 -81.36 2.21 13.94
N ALA A 2 -81.06 3.33 13.45
CA ALA A 2 -80.76 4.60 14.15
C ALA A 2 -79.36 4.54 14.79
N SER A 3 -78.59 5.35 14.35
CA SER A 3 -78.03 6.66 14.76
C SER A 3 -76.50 6.56 14.97
N GLN A 4 -75.81 7.36 14.23
CA GLN A 4 -75.17 8.64 14.54
C GLN A 4 -73.94 8.56 15.39
N THR A 5 -72.96 9.10 14.86
CA THR A 5 -72.13 10.33 14.91
C THR A 5 -70.87 10.12 15.72
N SER A 6 -69.74 10.53 15.33
CA SER A 6 -69.22 11.88 15.37
C SER A 6 -67.73 11.90 15.01
N ALA A 7 -67.35 12.91 14.32
CA ALA A 7 -65.99 13.28 13.98
C ALA A 7 -65.12 13.73 15.16
N ALA A 8 -63.81 13.56 15.08
CA ALA A 8 -62.80 14.46 15.61
C ALA A 8 -61.49 14.15 14.89
N VAL A 9 -61.11 14.93 14.05
CA VAL A 9 -60.07 15.96 13.89
C VAL A 9 -58.97 15.88 14.98
N GLY A 10 -57.75 15.74 14.56
CA GLY A 10 -56.67 16.18 15.40
C GLY A 10 -55.34 15.50 15.15
N GLY A 11 -54.43 16.24 14.55
CA GLY A 11 -53.06 16.19 14.96
C GLY A 11 -52.07 15.53 13.97
N ALA A 12 -51.70 16.28 12.95
CA ALA A 12 -50.46 16.05 12.23
C ALA A 12 -49.29 16.23 13.20
N GLY A 13 -48.71 15.13 13.66
CA GLY A 13 -47.43 15.10 14.35
C GLY A 13 -46.30 14.96 13.33
N ASN A 14 -45.74 16.07 12.91
CA ASN A 14 -44.56 16.14 12.09
C ASN A 14 -43.34 15.76 12.94
N THR A 15 -42.98 14.48 12.98
CA THR A 15 -41.71 14.07 13.55
C THR A 15 -40.64 14.25 12.47
N ALA A 16 -40.10 15.47 12.41
CA ALA A 16 -38.86 15.72 11.74
C ALA A 16 -37.78 14.85 12.42
N SER A 17 -37.42 13.75 11.75
CA SER A 17 -36.21 13.00 12.08
C SER A 17 -35.04 13.93 11.91
N ALA A 18 -34.49 14.42 12.99
CA ALA A 18 -33.23 15.10 13.04
C ALA A 18 -32.17 14.13 12.52
N VAL A 19 -31.75 14.34 11.29
CA VAL A 19 -30.48 13.78 10.76
C VAL A 19 -29.37 14.40 11.60
N THR A 20 -29.02 13.70 12.66
CA THR A 20 -27.84 14.03 13.45
C THR A 20 -26.66 13.86 12.54
N SER A 21 -26.15 14.96 11.99
CA SER A 21 -24.85 15.04 11.38
C SER A 21 -23.84 14.60 12.45
N GLN A 22 -23.36 13.38 12.34
CA GLN A 22 -22.22 12.89 13.10
C GLN A 22 -21.01 13.71 12.63
N THR A 23 -20.78 14.84 13.29
CA THR A 23 -19.49 15.50 13.31
C THR A 23 -18.52 14.45 13.86
N GLY A 24 -17.65 13.94 12.96
CA GLY A 24 -16.76 12.83 13.27
C GLY A 24 -15.90 13.15 14.47
N SER A 25 -16.09 12.39 15.54
CA SER A 25 -15.15 12.36 16.66
C SER A 25 -13.75 12.09 16.13
N PRO A 26 -12.72 12.77 16.63
CA PRO A 26 -11.35 12.51 16.20
C PRO A 26 -11.06 11.00 16.37
N MET A 27 -10.50 10.38 15.32
CA MET A 27 -10.18 8.96 15.37
C MET A 27 -9.23 8.67 16.54
N SER A 28 -9.52 7.59 17.27
CA SER A 28 -8.64 7.15 18.34
C SER A 28 -7.28 6.70 17.76
N LEU A 29 -6.23 6.74 18.58
CA LEU A 29 -4.89 6.29 18.16
C LEU A 29 -4.90 4.82 17.67
N ALA A 30 -5.72 3.97 18.29
CA ALA A 30 -5.88 2.57 17.86
C ALA A 30 -6.49 2.45 16.45
N GLN A 31 -7.49 3.30 16.14
CA GLN A 31 -8.09 3.34 14.80
C GLN A 31 -7.08 3.85 13.75
N LEU A 32 -6.27 4.85 14.10
CA LEU A 32 -5.21 5.34 13.24
C LEU A 32 -4.14 4.26 13.00
N GLN A 33 -3.76 3.49 14.03
CA GLN A 33 -2.82 2.38 13.90
C GLN A 33 -3.33 1.32 12.92
N ASP A 34 -4.60 0.93 13.02
CA ASP A 34 -5.21 -0.02 12.07
C ASP A 34 -5.14 0.51 10.62
N ARG A 35 -5.37 1.81 10.41
CA ARG A 35 -5.24 2.44 9.09
C ARG A 35 -3.79 2.42 8.57
N VAL A 36 -2.82 2.65 9.44
CA VAL A 36 -1.39 2.53 9.08
C VAL A 36 -1.05 1.10 8.70
N ASP A 37 -1.52 0.11 9.45
CA ASP A 37 -1.29 -1.31 9.12
C ASP A 37 -1.93 -1.71 7.78
N GLN A 38 -3.12 -1.18 7.47
CA GLN A 38 -3.77 -1.35 6.17
C GLN A 38 -2.96 -0.71 5.03
N LEU A 39 -2.43 0.50 5.24
CA LEU A 39 -1.57 1.18 4.27
C LEU A 39 -0.28 0.39 4.01
N ILE A 40 0.41 -0.10 5.05
CA ILE A 40 1.60 -0.95 4.94
C ILE A 40 1.27 -2.19 4.10
N ARG A 41 0.13 -2.86 4.39
CA ARG A 41 -0.35 -3.99 3.60
C ARG A 41 -0.60 -3.60 2.13
N GLY A 42 -1.16 -2.42 1.90
CA GLY A 42 -1.35 -1.87 0.55
C GLY A 42 -0.04 -1.81 -0.23
N PHE A 43 1.02 -1.28 0.37
CA PHE A 43 2.35 -1.26 -0.25
C PHE A 43 2.90 -2.65 -0.56
N ARG A 44 2.76 -3.63 0.33
CA ARG A 44 3.22 -5.01 0.13
C ARG A 44 2.49 -5.71 -1.02
N VAL A 45 1.20 -5.43 -1.19
CA VAL A 45 0.36 -6.07 -2.20
C VAL A 45 0.39 -5.32 -3.53
N ARG A 46 0.37 -3.98 -3.54
CA ARG A 46 0.19 -3.12 -4.72
C ARG A 46 1.39 -2.25 -5.07
N GLY A 47 2.42 -2.16 -4.23
CA GLY A 47 3.57 -1.29 -4.46
C GLY A 47 4.25 -1.51 -5.80
N HIS A 48 4.33 -2.76 -6.26
CA HIS A 48 4.90 -3.12 -7.57
C HIS A 48 4.18 -2.44 -8.75
N MET A 49 2.90 -2.09 -8.62
CA MET A 49 2.15 -1.39 -9.68
C MET A 49 2.61 0.06 -9.85
N ALA A 50 3.15 0.67 -8.79
CA ALA A 50 3.73 2.02 -8.82
C ALA A 50 5.25 2.02 -9.07
N ALA A 51 5.89 0.85 -9.11
CA ALA A 51 7.33 0.75 -9.32
C ALA A 51 7.74 1.22 -10.74
N ARG A 52 8.84 1.98 -10.81
CA ARG A 52 9.40 2.52 -12.06
C ARG A 52 10.25 1.47 -12.78
N ILE A 53 9.61 0.43 -13.26
CA ILE A 53 10.27 -0.70 -13.95
C ILE A 53 10.15 -0.61 -15.48
N ASP A 54 9.42 0.37 -16.00
CA ASP A 54 9.30 0.62 -17.42
C ASP A 54 10.47 1.49 -17.91
N PRO A 55 11.34 0.97 -18.83
CA PRO A 55 12.45 1.74 -19.38
C PRO A 55 11.99 2.94 -20.23
N LEU A 56 10.77 2.91 -20.76
CA LEU A 56 10.19 4.02 -21.53
C LEU A 56 9.62 5.12 -20.64
N GLY A 57 9.49 4.87 -19.32
CA GLY A 57 9.00 5.86 -18.37
C GLY A 57 7.55 6.29 -18.59
N LEU A 58 6.72 5.42 -19.18
CA LEU A 58 5.31 5.73 -19.42
C LEU A 58 4.58 5.99 -18.09
N PRO A 59 3.68 6.98 -18.04
CA PRO A 59 2.92 7.28 -16.85
C PRO A 59 2.04 6.09 -16.45
N ARG A 60 2.01 5.78 -15.16
CA ARG A 60 1.17 4.70 -14.60
C ARG A 60 -0.01 5.30 -13.85
N PRO A 61 -1.15 4.62 -13.83
CA PRO A 61 -2.29 5.04 -13.02
C PRO A 61 -1.89 5.12 -11.55
N GLU A 62 -2.37 6.15 -10.87
CA GLU A 62 -2.17 6.30 -9.44
C GLU A 62 -2.91 5.19 -8.69
N GLN A 63 -2.22 4.57 -7.74
CA GLN A 63 -2.76 3.49 -6.91
C GLN A 63 -3.29 4.08 -5.61
N ARG A 64 -4.62 4.14 -5.47
CA ARG A 64 -5.30 4.69 -4.27
C ARG A 64 -4.87 4.00 -2.98
N GLU A 65 -4.59 2.70 -3.05
CA GLU A 65 -4.12 1.90 -1.91
C GLU A 65 -2.72 2.28 -1.41
N LEU A 66 -2.01 3.17 -2.11
CA LEU A 66 -0.69 3.67 -1.71
C LEU A 66 -0.73 5.12 -1.21
N ILE A 67 -1.92 5.70 -1.13
CA ILE A 67 -2.15 7.10 -0.74
C ILE A 67 -2.66 7.12 0.70
N PRO A 68 -1.93 7.73 1.67
CA PRO A 68 -2.35 7.79 3.07
C PRO A 68 -3.75 8.38 3.28
N GLU A 69 -4.10 9.40 2.51
CA GLU A 69 -5.39 10.08 2.58
C GLU A 69 -6.56 9.14 2.25
N SER A 70 -6.34 8.10 1.43
CA SER A 70 -7.36 7.08 1.12
C SER A 70 -7.75 6.24 2.34
N TYR A 71 -6.91 6.24 3.37
CA TYR A 71 -7.16 5.60 4.66
C TYR A 71 -7.59 6.59 5.75
N GLY A 72 -7.81 7.87 5.38
CA GLY A 72 -8.15 8.94 6.33
C GLY A 72 -6.97 9.39 7.18
N LEU A 73 -5.73 9.09 6.76
CA LEU A 73 -4.50 9.60 7.35
C LEU A 73 -4.19 10.96 6.73
N LEU A 74 -4.20 12.00 7.54
CA LEU A 74 -4.02 13.37 7.07
C LEU A 74 -2.54 13.79 7.05
N PRO A 75 -2.18 14.83 6.30
CA PRO A 75 -0.83 15.39 6.35
C PRO A 75 -0.37 15.79 7.76
N SER A 76 -1.32 16.18 8.63
CA SER A 76 -1.07 16.48 10.05
C SER A 76 -0.73 15.24 10.90
N ASP A 77 -0.92 14.04 10.37
CA ASP A 77 -0.61 12.78 11.06
C ASP A 77 0.80 12.27 10.76
N MET A 78 1.51 12.90 9.81
CA MET A 78 2.81 12.41 9.35
C MET A 78 3.90 12.39 10.43
N ASP A 79 3.82 13.28 11.42
CA ASP A 79 4.74 13.34 12.54
C ASP A 79 4.31 12.46 13.73
N LYS A 80 3.10 11.90 13.68
CA LYS A 80 2.60 11.02 14.74
C LYS A 80 3.33 9.68 14.72
N LEU A 81 3.60 9.16 15.91
CA LEU A 81 4.31 7.91 16.11
C LEU A 81 3.35 6.71 16.04
N PHE A 82 3.73 5.72 15.24
CA PHE A 82 2.99 4.47 15.06
C PHE A 82 3.89 3.25 15.26
N SER A 83 3.27 2.15 15.70
CA SER A 83 3.97 0.88 15.85
C SER A 83 4.33 0.30 14.49
N THR A 84 5.57 -0.18 14.38
CA THR A 84 6.13 -0.80 13.18
C THR A 84 6.48 -2.28 13.40
N ARG A 85 5.76 -2.95 14.32
CA ARG A 85 6.04 -4.37 14.66
C ARG A 85 6.06 -5.32 13.46
N THR A 86 5.41 -4.95 12.37
CA THR A 86 5.40 -5.75 11.13
C THR A 86 6.50 -5.35 10.15
N ILE A 87 7.30 -4.32 10.46
CA ILE A 87 8.42 -3.82 9.64
C ILE A 87 9.69 -4.05 10.44
N ASP A 88 10.75 -4.50 9.78
CA ASP A 88 12.05 -4.65 10.43
C ASP A 88 12.65 -3.28 10.78
N GLY A 89 13.22 -3.16 11.99
CA GLY A 89 13.83 -1.93 12.51
C GLY A 89 13.24 -1.47 13.85
N GLU A 90 13.16 -0.16 14.07
CA GLU A 90 12.60 0.42 15.28
C GLU A 90 11.12 0.12 15.44
N ASN A 91 10.68 -0.19 16.67
CA ASN A 91 9.30 -0.60 16.94
C ASN A 91 8.27 0.53 16.83
N VAL A 92 8.69 1.81 16.87
CA VAL A 92 7.83 2.99 16.81
C VAL A 92 8.52 4.07 16.00
N ARG A 93 7.85 4.57 14.96
CA ARG A 93 8.38 5.61 14.08
C ARG A 93 7.29 6.58 13.60
N PRO A 94 7.67 7.80 13.14
CA PRO A 94 6.74 8.72 12.49
C PRO A 94 6.11 8.11 11.24
N LEU A 95 4.83 8.41 10.99
CA LEU A 95 4.12 7.92 9.79
C LEU A 95 4.86 8.28 8.50
N GLY A 96 5.40 9.50 8.41
CA GLY A 96 6.14 9.97 7.23
C GLY A 96 7.33 9.07 6.89
N GLU A 97 8.09 8.62 7.90
CA GLU A 97 9.21 7.70 7.73
C GLU A 97 8.75 6.31 7.29
N ILE A 98 7.67 5.80 7.88
CA ILE A 98 7.05 4.53 7.49
C ILE A 98 6.67 4.57 6.01
N VAL A 99 5.93 5.59 5.59
CA VAL A 99 5.50 5.77 4.19
C VAL A 99 6.71 5.85 3.25
N GLN A 100 7.74 6.62 3.65
CA GLN A 100 8.95 6.76 2.84
C GLN A 100 9.69 5.43 2.67
N GLN A 101 9.83 4.64 3.74
CA GLN A 101 10.45 3.32 3.68
C GLN A 101 9.65 2.38 2.77
N MET A 102 8.32 2.33 2.91
CA MET A 102 7.47 1.50 2.06
C MET A 102 7.58 1.90 0.58
N ARG A 103 7.59 3.20 0.27
CA ARG A 103 7.81 3.70 -1.09
C ARG A 103 9.19 3.33 -1.62
N ASN A 104 10.23 3.48 -0.81
CA ASN A 104 11.59 3.11 -1.20
C ASN A 104 11.72 1.62 -1.48
N THR A 105 11.05 0.78 -0.68
CA THR A 105 11.10 -0.68 -0.81
C THR A 105 10.34 -1.17 -2.05
N TYR A 106 9.08 -0.70 -2.25
CA TYR A 106 8.16 -1.33 -3.19
C TYR A 106 7.82 -0.52 -4.44
N CYS A 107 8.15 0.79 -4.47
CA CYS A 107 7.71 1.68 -5.55
C CYS A 107 8.86 2.31 -6.35
N ARG A 108 10.13 1.87 -6.16
CA ARG A 108 11.29 2.40 -6.89
C ARG A 108 11.53 1.62 -8.18
N TYR A 109 12.63 0.91 -8.28
CA TYR A 109 13.10 0.25 -9.49
C TYR A 109 12.93 -1.27 -9.47
N ILE A 110 12.36 -1.81 -8.40
CA ILE A 110 12.11 -3.24 -8.22
C ILE A 110 10.62 -3.42 -7.95
N GLY A 111 9.95 -4.21 -8.80
CA GLY A 111 8.58 -4.64 -8.59
C GLY A 111 8.58 -6.00 -7.92
N ALA A 112 8.16 -6.08 -6.66
CA ALA A 112 8.11 -7.33 -5.90
C ALA A 112 6.65 -7.79 -5.70
N GLN A 113 6.37 -9.05 -6.06
CA GLN A 113 5.10 -9.73 -5.82
C GLN A 113 5.39 -11.00 -5.03
N PHE A 114 5.13 -11.00 -3.73
CA PHE A 114 5.45 -12.11 -2.83
C PHE A 114 4.33 -12.47 -1.86
N MET A 115 3.32 -11.61 -1.75
CA MET A 115 2.23 -11.79 -0.78
C MET A 115 1.32 -13.00 -1.09
N HIS A 116 1.44 -13.59 -2.28
CA HIS A 116 0.75 -14.80 -2.69
C HIS A 116 1.44 -16.10 -2.26
N ILE A 117 2.64 -16.01 -1.69
CA ILE A 117 3.39 -17.18 -1.20
C ILE A 117 2.69 -17.72 0.04
N ASP A 118 2.28 -18.99 0.01
CA ASP A 118 1.54 -19.64 1.10
C ASP A 118 2.46 -19.93 2.30
N ASP A 119 3.72 -20.27 2.04
CA ASP A 119 4.72 -20.50 3.10
C ASP A 119 4.99 -19.21 3.86
N TYR A 120 4.61 -19.23 5.15
CA TYR A 120 4.74 -18.07 6.03
C TYR A 120 6.21 -17.68 6.25
N ASP A 121 7.09 -18.66 6.47
CA ASP A 121 8.50 -18.39 6.81
C ASP A 121 9.25 -17.80 5.61
N VAL A 122 8.98 -18.30 4.42
CA VAL A 122 9.53 -17.75 3.17
C VAL A 122 9.04 -16.32 2.95
N ARG A 123 7.74 -16.08 3.13
CA ARG A 123 7.15 -14.76 2.96
C ARG A 123 7.69 -13.75 3.97
N ASP A 124 7.78 -14.12 5.25
CA ASP A 124 8.32 -13.29 6.32
C ASP A 124 9.80 -12.96 6.09
N TRP A 125 10.59 -13.96 5.69
CA TRP A 125 12.00 -13.76 5.35
C TRP A 125 12.17 -12.77 4.19
N LEU A 126 11.41 -12.92 3.10
CA LEU A 126 11.44 -12.00 1.96
C LEU A 126 11.07 -10.57 2.40
N GLN A 127 10.01 -10.45 3.18
CA GLN A 127 9.54 -9.16 3.68
C GLN A 127 10.61 -8.46 4.51
N LYS A 128 11.17 -9.12 5.52
CA LYS A 128 12.24 -8.58 6.36
C LYS A 128 13.47 -8.21 5.54
N ARG A 129 13.86 -9.07 4.60
CA ARG A 129 15.00 -8.82 3.72
C ARG A 129 14.82 -7.58 2.85
N MET A 130 13.64 -7.41 2.24
CA MET A 130 13.35 -6.26 1.39
C MET A 130 13.17 -4.97 2.19
N GLU A 131 12.43 -5.02 3.28
CA GLU A 131 12.13 -3.84 4.09
C GLU A 131 13.35 -3.35 4.87
N GLY A 132 14.17 -4.25 5.41
CA GLY A 132 15.39 -3.90 6.14
C GLY A 132 16.47 -3.24 5.26
N THR A 133 16.49 -3.51 3.96
CA THR A 133 17.43 -2.90 3.01
C THR A 133 16.81 -1.86 2.11
N GLU A 134 15.51 -1.63 2.19
CA GLU A 134 14.72 -0.81 1.25
C GLU A 134 14.97 -1.24 -0.23
N ASN A 135 15.25 -2.51 -0.46
CA ASN A 135 15.68 -3.06 -1.76
C ASN A 135 16.88 -2.32 -2.38
N ARG A 136 17.76 -1.74 -1.55
CA ARG A 136 19.02 -1.15 -2.00
C ARG A 136 20.07 -2.25 -2.07
N LEU A 137 20.56 -2.49 -3.28
CA LEU A 137 21.64 -3.43 -3.52
C LEU A 137 22.93 -2.62 -3.71
N GLU A 138 23.81 -2.67 -2.72
CA GLU A 138 25.16 -2.14 -2.83
C GLU A 138 26.05 -3.22 -3.44
N LEU A 139 26.19 -3.15 -4.78
CA LEU A 139 27.03 -4.08 -5.52
C LEU A 139 28.40 -3.45 -5.80
N SER A 140 29.46 -4.21 -5.55
CA SER A 140 30.80 -3.80 -5.97
C SER A 140 30.87 -3.64 -7.51
N ARG A 141 31.77 -2.78 -7.99
CA ARG A 141 31.98 -2.59 -9.42
C ARG A 141 32.26 -3.90 -10.16
N GLU A 142 33.05 -4.77 -9.56
CA GLU A 142 33.35 -6.10 -10.11
C GLU A 142 32.08 -6.94 -10.29
N THR A 143 31.21 -6.98 -9.25
CA THR A 143 29.94 -7.70 -9.32
C THR A 143 29.01 -7.13 -10.38
N GLN A 144 28.93 -5.80 -10.51
CA GLN A 144 28.15 -5.13 -11.55
C GLN A 144 28.63 -5.52 -12.96
N VAL A 145 29.94 -5.48 -13.19
CA VAL A 145 30.54 -5.88 -14.47
C VAL A 145 30.26 -7.36 -14.77
N ARG A 146 30.43 -8.24 -13.78
CA ARG A 146 30.12 -9.67 -13.93
C ARG A 146 28.67 -9.92 -14.33
N ILE A 147 27.72 -9.23 -13.67
CA ILE A 147 26.30 -9.35 -14.01
C ILE A 147 26.05 -8.87 -15.44
N LEU A 148 26.58 -7.70 -15.82
CA LEU A 148 26.44 -7.16 -17.18
C LEU A 148 27.01 -8.12 -18.21
N THR A 149 28.20 -8.68 -17.99
CA THR A 149 28.83 -9.67 -18.91
C THR A 149 27.90 -10.88 -19.08
N ARG A 150 27.37 -11.43 -18.00
CA ARG A 150 26.47 -12.60 -18.09
C ARG A 150 25.15 -12.30 -18.81
N LEU A 151 24.59 -11.12 -18.62
CA LEU A 151 23.41 -10.68 -19.38
C LEU A 151 23.73 -10.53 -20.87
N THR A 152 24.88 -9.95 -21.19
CA THR A 152 25.36 -9.82 -22.59
C THR A 152 25.58 -11.18 -23.22
N ASP A 153 26.25 -12.10 -22.52
CA ASP A 153 26.47 -13.48 -22.99
C ASP A 153 25.12 -14.18 -23.30
N ALA A 154 24.14 -14.04 -22.44
CA ALA A 154 22.79 -14.62 -22.63
C ALA A 154 22.10 -14.04 -23.88
N VAL A 155 22.08 -12.72 -24.04
CA VAL A 155 21.50 -12.06 -25.23
C VAL A 155 22.19 -12.49 -26.54
N ILE A 156 23.51 -12.54 -26.55
CA ILE A 156 24.30 -12.98 -27.74
C ILE A 156 23.98 -14.44 -28.04
N PHE A 157 23.88 -15.30 -27.02
CA PHE A 157 23.55 -16.71 -27.21
C PHE A 157 22.13 -16.88 -27.78
N GLU A 158 21.12 -16.17 -27.23
CA GLU A 158 19.76 -16.20 -27.76
C GLU A 158 19.69 -15.73 -29.21
N GLU A 159 20.42 -14.67 -29.56
CA GLU A 159 20.47 -14.15 -30.92
C GLU A 159 21.15 -15.14 -31.87
N PHE A 160 22.26 -15.78 -31.45
CA PHE A 160 22.92 -16.84 -32.20
C PHE A 160 21.96 -18.01 -32.48
N VAL A 161 21.26 -18.51 -31.46
CA VAL A 161 20.30 -19.63 -31.60
C VAL A 161 19.21 -19.25 -32.59
N ARG A 162 18.62 -18.06 -32.44
CA ARG A 162 17.59 -17.56 -33.34
C ARG A 162 18.06 -17.48 -34.79
N ARG A 163 19.27 -17.02 -35.05
CA ARG A 163 19.81 -16.91 -36.42
C ARG A 163 20.20 -18.27 -37.04
N LYS A 164 20.55 -19.24 -36.17
CA LYS A 164 21.04 -20.54 -36.64
C LYS A 164 19.94 -21.57 -36.87
N PHE A 165 18.82 -21.49 -36.10
CA PHE A 165 17.84 -22.55 -36.03
C PHE A 165 16.39 -22.09 -36.33
N VAL A 166 16.19 -20.91 -36.90
CA VAL A 166 14.91 -20.42 -37.40
C VAL A 166 14.90 -20.37 -38.93
#